data_eb6d7190991b01d794fa45720aae1202
#
_entry.id   eb6d7190991b01d794fa45720aae1202
#
_cell.length_a   1.000
_cell.length_b   1.000
_cell.length_c   1.000
_cell.angle_alpha   90.00
_cell.angle_beta   90.00
_cell.angle_gamma   90.00
#
_symmetry.space_group_name_H-M   'P 1'
#
loop_
_entity.id
_entity.type
_entity.pdbx_description
1 polymer ?
#
loop_
_entity_poly.entity_id
_entity_poly.type
_entity_poly.pdbx_seq_one_letter_code
_entity_poly.pdbx_strand_id
1 'polypeptide(L)'
;MIKKLAVLTTLFLIVYLPALTIAQDDIPRTSSGKPYFSGNYDISTLTPLERPSEFGDRLVLSPEEVQAIRDREMDARSRGSSVSDPDRAAPARGADVGNYNDFWYQRGNDGFSIDGQYRTSILTYPENGRFPVLTVEGQAKADKAPKFSWPEQ
;
A
#
# COMPACT_ATOMS: atom_id res chain seq x y z
N MET A 1 -13.56 -58.63 19.58
CA MET A 1 -12.27 -57.92 19.50
C MET A 1 -12.31 -56.72 18.53
N ILE A 2 -12.93 -56.81 17.37
CA ILE A 2 -12.96 -55.74 16.34
C ILE A 2 -13.63 -54.43 16.84
N LYS A 3 -14.70 -54.49 17.62
CA LYS A 3 -15.41 -53.32 18.14
C LYS A 3 -14.60 -52.49 19.15
N LYS A 4 -13.71 -53.11 19.94
CA LYS A 4 -12.84 -52.43 20.87
C LYS A 4 -11.65 -51.75 20.18
N LEU A 5 -11.20 -52.31 19.06
CA LEU A 5 -10.15 -51.73 18.26
C LEU A 5 -10.62 -50.46 17.52
N ALA A 6 -11.85 -50.47 17.01
CA ALA A 6 -12.42 -49.29 16.33
C ALA A 6 -12.63 -48.10 17.29
N VAL A 7 -13.01 -48.32 18.54
CA VAL A 7 -13.15 -47.26 19.56
C VAL A 7 -11.78 -46.67 19.92
N LEU A 8 -10.73 -47.48 20.01
CA LEU A 8 -9.39 -47.03 20.34
C LEU A 8 -8.78 -46.18 19.20
N THR A 9 -9.05 -46.55 17.93
CA THR A 9 -8.58 -45.80 16.76
C THR A 9 -9.29 -44.45 16.64
N THR A 10 -10.58 -44.37 16.96
CA THR A 10 -11.34 -43.14 16.93
C THR A 10 -10.91 -42.18 18.06
N LEU A 11 -10.57 -42.71 19.23
CA LEU A 11 -10.07 -41.91 20.33
C LEU A 11 -8.65 -41.34 20.07
N PHE A 12 -7.80 -42.10 19.33
CA PHE A 12 -6.46 -41.65 18.96
C PHE A 12 -6.47 -40.58 17.88
N LEU A 13 -7.47 -40.58 16.99
CA LEU A 13 -7.62 -39.58 15.92
C LEU A 13 -8.06 -38.21 16.47
N ILE A 14 -8.81 -38.16 17.57
CA ILE A 14 -9.29 -36.92 18.19
C ILE A 14 -8.16 -36.17 18.93
N VAL A 15 -7.14 -36.90 19.43
CA VAL A 15 -6.00 -36.29 20.15
C VAL A 15 -4.97 -35.63 19.21
N TYR A 16 -5.01 -35.95 17.90
CA TYR A 16 -4.07 -35.41 16.91
C TYR A 16 -4.65 -34.31 16.00
N LEU A 17 -5.79 -33.71 16.35
CA LEU A 17 -6.19 -32.46 15.72
C LEU A 17 -5.25 -31.38 16.27
N PRO A 18 -4.30 -30.85 15.44
CA PRO A 18 -3.56 -29.66 15.85
C PRO A 18 -4.61 -28.59 16.09
N ALA A 19 -4.71 -28.10 17.30
CA ALA A 19 -5.40 -26.86 17.57
C ALA A 19 -4.71 -25.82 16.65
N LEU A 20 -5.37 -25.44 15.55
CA LEU A 20 -5.04 -24.25 14.82
C LEU A 20 -5.29 -23.09 15.78
N THR A 21 -4.33 -22.84 16.66
CA THR A 21 -4.23 -21.58 17.37
C THR A 21 -3.98 -20.56 16.26
N ILE A 22 -5.04 -19.91 15.81
CA ILE A 22 -4.93 -18.64 15.12
C ILE A 22 -4.20 -17.77 16.15
N ALA A 23 -2.91 -17.53 15.91
CA ALA A 23 -2.17 -16.53 16.64
C ALA A 23 -2.88 -15.21 16.33
N GLN A 24 -3.81 -14.84 17.18
CA GLN A 24 -4.39 -13.51 17.17
C GLN A 24 -3.25 -12.63 17.68
N ASP A 25 -2.61 -11.89 16.78
CA ASP A 25 -1.62 -10.89 17.14
C ASP A 25 -2.28 -9.98 18.18
N ASP A 26 -1.85 -10.13 19.42
CA ASP A 26 -2.43 -9.40 20.54
C ASP A 26 -1.95 -7.95 20.43
N ILE A 27 -2.77 -7.10 19.84
CA ILE A 27 -2.46 -5.68 19.65
C ILE A 27 -2.20 -5.06 21.02
N PRO A 28 -0.99 -4.54 21.29
CA PRO A 28 -0.67 -3.91 22.56
C PRO A 28 -1.72 -2.85 22.94
N ARG A 29 -2.10 -2.81 24.21
CA ARG A 29 -3.13 -1.87 24.68
C ARG A 29 -2.59 -0.97 25.79
N THR A 30 -3.11 0.23 25.86
CA THR A 30 -2.88 1.17 26.95
C THR A 30 -3.57 0.69 28.23
N SER A 31 -3.26 1.30 29.36
CA SER A 31 -3.94 1.03 30.64
C SER A 31 -5.46 1.29 30.60
N SER A 32 -5.93 2.12 29.65
CA SER A 32 -7.36 2.38 29.41
C SER A 32 -8.01 1.41 28.41
N GLY A 33 -7.29 0.34 27.98
CA GLY A 33 -7.80 -0.67 27.07
C GLY A 33 -7.82 -0.28 25.59
N LYS A 34 -7.37 0.93 25.22
CA LYS A 34 -7.28 1.37 23.82
C LYS A 34 -6.04 0.77 23.15
N PRO A 35 -6.04 0.52 21.84
CA PRO A 35 -4.84 0.12 21.12
C PRO A 35 -3.68 1.08 21.36
N TYR A 36 -2.48 0.53 21.56
CA TYR A 36 -1.26 1.30 21.79
C TYR A 36 -0.51 1.47 20.47
N PHE A 37 -0.47 2.70 19.96
CA PHE A 37 0.13 3.04 18.67
C PHE A 37 1.44 3.83 18.77
N SER A 38 2.08 3.87 19.95
CA SER A 38 3.39 4.53 20.04
C SER A 38 4.45 3.68 19.36
N GLY A 39 5.26 4.31 18.53
CA GLY A 39 6.34 3.65 17.80
C GLY A 39 6.75 4.42 16.55
N ASN A 40 7.72 3.88 15.86
CA ASN A 40 8.12 4.34 14.53
C ASN A 40 7.44 3.44 13.49
N TYR A 41 6.76 4.05 12.53
CA TYR A 41 6.05 3.34 11.48
C TYR A 41 6.64 3.71 10.12
N ASP A 42 6.90 2.71 9.30
CA ASP A 42 7.14 2.91 7.88
C ASP A 42 5.78 2.98 7.16
N ILE A 43 5.46 4.15 6.62
CA ILE A 43 4.21 4.41 5.87
C ILE A 43 4.44 4.45 4.37
N SER A 44 5.65 4.15 3.92
CA SER A 44 5.97 4.13 2.49
C SER A 44 5.26 2.97 1.80
N THR A 45 4.60 3.25 0.68
CA THR A 45 3.85 2.24 -0.07
C THR A 45 3.72 2.61 -1.53
N LEU A 46 3.69 1.59 -2.39
CA LEU A 46 3.42 1.74 -3.82
C LEU A 46 1.93 1.88 -4.13
N THR A 47 1.06 1.68 -3.15
CA THR A 47 -0.39 1.85 -3.32
C THR A 47 -0.73 3.35 -3.39
N PRO A 48 -1.40 3.81 -4.45
CA PRO A 48 -1.80 5.21 -4.56
C PRO A 48 -2.85 5.59 -3.50
N LEU A 49 -2.89 6.88 -3.16
CA LEU A 49 -3.87 7.38 -2.22
C LEU A 49 -5.30 7.19 -2.73
N GLU A 50 -5.56 7.62 -3.96
CA GLU A 50 -6.85 7.43 -4.64
C GLU A 50 -6.75 6.27 -5.64
N ARG A 51 -7.88 5.60 -5.88
CA ARG A 51 -7.96 4.49 -6.82
C ARG A 51 -7.86 5.00 -8.26
N PRO A 52 -6.85 4.51 -9.01
CA PRO A 52 -6.76 4.75 -10.45
C PRO A 52 -8.01 4.29 -11.19
N SER A 53 -8.37 5.03 -12.24
CA SER A 53 -9.61 4.78 -13.00
C SER A 53 -9.67 3.41 -13.66
N GLU A 54 -8.51 2.86 -14.03
CA GLU A 54 -8.39 1.55 -14.66
C GLU A 54 -8.86 0.40 -13.77
N PHE A 55 -8.86 0.59 -12.45
CA PHE A 55 -9.36 -0.43 -11.52
C PHE A 55 -10.86 -0.37 -11.29
N GLY A 56 -11.55 0.69 -11.75
CA GLY A 56 -12.99 0.86 -11.52
C GLY A 56 -13.33 0.77 -10.03
N ASP A 57 -14.24 -0.16 -9.67
CA ASP A 57 -14.65 -0.37 -8.28
C ASP A 57 -13.90 -1.51 -7.57
N ARG A 58 -12.89 -2.10 -8.23
CA ARG A 58 -12.10 -3.18 -7.64
C ARG A 58 -11.26 -2.69 -6.46
N LEU A 59 -11.46 -3.33 -5.32
CA LEU A 59 -10.75 -3.00 -4.08
C LEU A 59 -9.38 -3.71 -3.97
N VAL A 60 -9.24 -4.87 -4.62
CA VAL A 60 -8.10 -5.77 -4.45
C VAL A 60 -7.38 -5.98 -5.77
N LEU A 61 -6.05 -5.94 -5.73
CA LEU A 61 -5.17 -6.27 -6.86
C LEU A 61 -5.02 -7.79 -7.01
N SER A 62 -4.85 -8.27 -8.24
CA SER A 62 -4.43 -9.65 -8.48
C SER A 62 -2.93 -9.81 -8.17
N PRO A 63 -2.45 -11.05 -7.94
CA PRO A 63 -1.03 -11.30 -7.74
C PRO A 63 -0.15 -10.81 -8.90
N GLU A 64 -0.63 -10.92 -10.13
CA GLU A 64 0.05 -10.47 -11.33
C GLU A 64 0.15 -8.95 -11.39
N GLU A 65 -0.90 -8.24 -10.99
CA GLU A 65 -0.92 -6.78 -10.91
C GLU A 65 0.04 -6.27 -9.83
N VAL A 66 0.08 -6.93 -8.69
CA VAL A 66 1.05 -6.62 -7.62
C VAL A 66 2.48 -6.77 -8.14
N GLN A 67 2.78 -7.88 -8.82
CA GLN A 67 4.10 -8.11 -9.38
C GLN A 67 4.46 -7.05 -10.44
N ALA A 68 3.53 -6.71 -11.32
CA ALA A 68 3.74 -5.68 -12.34
C ALA A 68 4.00 -4.29 -11.74
N ILE A 69 3.40 -3.97 -10.59
CA ILE A 69 3.67 -2.71 -9.87
C ILE A 69 5.10 -2.73 -9.28
N ARG A 70 5.50 -3.84 -8.68
CA ARG A 70 6.86 -4.01 -8.14
C ARG A 70 7.92 -3.90 -9.23
N ASP A 71 7.73 -4.60 -10.34
CA ASP A 71 8.66 -4.60 -11.46
C ASP A 71 8.82 -3.19 -12.05
N ARG A 72 7.71 -2.46 -12.21
CA ARG A 72 7.73 -1.07 -12.69
C ARG A 72 8.53 -0.16 -11.76
N GLU A 73 8.38 -0.32 -10.44
CA GLU A 73 9.14 0.46 -9.47
C GLU A 73 10.63 0.10 -9.49
N MET A 74 10.97 -1.20 -9.59
CA MET A 74 12.35 -1.65 -9.74
C MET A 74 13.00 -1.08 -10.99
N ASP A 75 12.32 -1.11 -12.12
CA ASP A 75 12.78 -0.53 -13.36
C ASP A 75 12.96 1.00 -13.25
N ALA A 76 12.04 1.69 -12.60
CA ALA A 76 12.14 3.12 -12.38
C ALA A 76 13.36 3.48 -11.52
N ARG A 77 13.63 2.72 -10.45
CA ARG A 77 14.82 2.89 -9.61
C ARG A 77 16.10 2.60 -10.38
N SER A 78 16.13 1.52 -11.15
CA SER A 78 17.29 1.15 -11.97
C SER A 78 17.63 2.26 -12.97
N ARG A 79 16.62 2.80 -13.66
CA ARG A 79 16.83 3.96 -14.56
C ARG A 79 17.32 5.19 -13.81
N GLY A 80 16.77 5.45 -12.63
CA GLY A 80 17.12 6.60 -11.83
C GLY A 80 18.51 6.55 -11.23
N SER A 81 19.00 5.38 -10.91
CA SER A 81 20.35 5.15 -10.38
C SER A 81 21.43 5.04 -11.48
N SER A 82 21.02 5.03 -12.75
CA SER A 82 21.99 4.98 -13.86
C SER A 82 22.82 6.26 -13.93
N VAL A 83 24.09 6.09 -14.28
CA VAL A 83 24.99 7.24 -14.46
C VAL A 83 24.49 8.10 -15.63
N SER A 84 24.32 9.40 -15.38
CA SER A 84 23.92 10.33 -16.45
C SER A 84 25.03 10.46 -17.48
N ASP A 85 24.66 10.48 -18.76
CA ASP A 85 25.59 10.82 -19.84
C ASP A 85 26.04 12.29 -19.65
N PRO A 86 27.36 12.56 -19.48
CA PRO A 86 27.87 13.90 -19.29
C PRO A 86 27.65 14.79 -20.52
N ASP A 87 27.53 14.19 -21.71
CA ASP A 87 27.37 14.91 -22.97
C ASP A 87 25.89 15.07 -23.39
N ARG A 88 24.94 14.62 -22.58
CA ARG A 88 23.52 14.80 -22.88
C ARG A 88 23.15 16.29 -22.94
N ALA A 89 22.27 16.62 -23.87
CA ALA A 89 21.69 17.95 -23.93
C ALA A 89 20.90 18.26 -22.63
N ALA A 90 20.86 19.54 -22.25
CA ALA A 90 20.04 19.97 -21.14
C ALA A 90 18.57 19.58 -21.37
N PRO A 91 17.86 19.07 -20.36
CA PRO A 91 16.45 18.72 -20.53
C PRO A 91 15.63 19.97 -20.87
N ALA A 92 14.59 19.79 -21.66
CA ALA A 92 13.65 20.86 -21.96
C ALA A 92 12.99 21.36 -20.66
N ARG A 93 12.52 22.61 -20.66
CA ARG A 93 11.84 23.20 -19.50
C ARG A 93 10.64 22.31 -19.08
N GLY A 94 10.61 21.91 -17.81
CA GLY A 94 9.58 21.01 -17.27
C GLY A 94 9.77 19.52 -17.56
N ALA A 95 10.84 19.15 -18.26
CA ALA A 95 11.19 17.74 -18.43
C ALA A 95 11.94 17.19 -17.21
N ASP A 96 12.01 15.86 -17.15
CA ASP A 96 12.71 15.15 -16.09
C ASP A 96 14.22 15.47 -16.10
N VAL A 97 14.71 16.02 -14.99
CA VAL A 97 16.13 16.35 -14.81
C VAL A 97 16.97 15.15 -14.35
N GLY A 98 16.33 14.00 -14.17
CA GLY A 98 16.92 12.80 -13.61
C GLY A 98 16.67 12.68 -12.11
N ASN A 99 17.01 11.51 -11.54
CA ASN A 99 16.64 11.13 -10.20
C ASN A 99 17.61 11.66 -9.11
N TYR A 100 17.99 12.92 -9.18
CA TYR A 100 18.82 13.53 -8.12
C TYR A 100 18.22 13.33 -6.72
N ASN A 101 16.89 13.24 -6.61
CA ASN A 101 16.18 13.09 -5.34
C ASN A 101 15.86 11.64 -4.96
N ASP A 102 16.22 10.64 -5.75
CA ASP A 102 15.87 9.23 -5.49
C ASP A 102 16.42 8.73 -4.16
N PHE A 103 17.59 9.21 -3.77
CA PHE A 103 18.21 8.89 -2.49
C PHE A 103 17.38 9.37 -1.29
N TRP A 104 16.63 10.45 -1.45
CA TRP A 104 15.84 11.07 -0.36
C TRP A 104 14.39 10.62 -0.36
N TYR A 105 13.96 9.89 -1.40
CA TYR A 105 12.55 9.50 -1.57
C TYR A 105 12.35 8.06 -1.15
N GLN A 106 11.67 7.86 -0.03
CA GLN A 106 11.18 6.53 0.37
C GLN A 106 9.83 6.26 -0.29
N ARG A 107 9.85 5.65 -1.47
CA ARG A 107 8.64 5.30 -2.22
C ARG A 107 7.96 4.03 -1.72
N GLY A 108 8.62 3.27 -0.84
CA GLY A 108 8.19 1.92 -0.46
C GLY A 108 8.65 0.86 -1.46
N ASN A 109 8.63 -0.38 -1.02
CA ASN A 109 9.02 -1.53 -1.83
C ASN A 109 7.83 -2.39 -2.21
N ASP A 110 6.65 -2.12 -1.60
CA ASP A 110 5.48 -2.96 -1.76
C ASP A 110 4.19 -2.14 -1.66
N GLY A 111 3.08 -2.79 -2.03
CA GLY A 111 1.75 -2.24 -1.88
C GLY A 111 1.22 -2.39 -0.45
N PHE A 112 0.24 -1.57 -0.09
CA PHE A 112 -0.51 -1.69 1.14
C PHE A 112 -1.45 -2.90 1.10
N SER A 113 -1.41 -3.73 2.12
CA SER A 113 -2.26 -4.91 2.22
C SER A 113 -3.02 -4.96 3.55
N ILE A 114 -4.23 -5.54 3.51
CA ILE A 114 -5.03 -5.89 4.67
C ILE A 114 -5.36 -7.36 4.54
N ASP A 115 -5.05 -8.16 5.56
CA ASP A 115 -5.25 -9.62 5.56
C ASP A 115 -4.62 -10.32 4.34
N GLY A 116 -3.43 -9.85 3.93
CA GLY A 116 -2.70 -10.37 2.77
C GLY A 116 -3.29 -9.97 1.41
N GLN A 117 -4.34 -9.17 1.37
CA GLN A 117 -4.94 -8.66 0.15
C GLN A 117 -4.42 -7.27 -0.17
N TYR A 118 -3.68 -7.13 -1.27
CA TYR A 118 -3.17 -5.84 -1.74
C TYR A 118 -4.30 -4.95 -2.25
N ARG A 119 -4.29 -3.70 -1.80
CA ARG A 119 -5.35 -2.73 -2.10
C ARG A 119 -5.02 -1.89 -3.32
N THR A 120 -6.05 -1.55 -4.10
CA THR A 120 -5.94 -0.67 -5.28
C THR A 120 -5.77 0.80 -4.90
N SER A 121 -6.08 1.17 -3.65
CA SER A 121 -5.94 2.52 -3.08
C SER A 121 -5.82 2.46 -1.56
N ILE A 122 -5.20 3.48 -0.97
CA ILE A 122 -5.21 3.69 0.49
C ILE A 122 -6.62 4.06 0.96
N LEU A 123 -7.34 4.90 0.18
CA LEU A 123 -8.72 5.22 0.45
C LEU A 123 -9.61 4.01 0.14
N THR A 124 -10.26 3.48 1.16
CA THR A 124 -11.24 2.39 1.06
C THR A 124 -12.67 2.88 1.23
N TYR A 125 -12.85 4.12 1.67
CA TYR A 125 -14.13 4.78 1.80
C TYR A 125 -14.01 6.25 1.36
N PRO A 126 -14.89 6.73 0.46
CA PRO A 126 -16.00 6.03 -0.21
C PRO A 126 -15.57 4.79 -1.01
N GLU A 127 -16.51 3.88 -1.31
CA GLU A 127 -16.22 2.58 -1.96
C GLU A 127 -15.48 2.70 -3.30
N ASN A 128 -15.66 3.83 -4.01
CA ASN A 128 -14.91 4.13 -5.23
C ASN A 128 -13.42 4.42 -4.97
N GLY A 129 -12.98 4.50 -3.70
CA GLY A 129 -11.58 4.76 -3.32
C GLY A 129 -11.06 6.12 -3.75
N ARG A 130 -11.92 7.13 -3.88
CA ARG A 130 -11.56 8.50 -4.30
C ARG A 130 -12.08 9.53 -3.31
N PHE A 131 -11.45 10.69 -3.28
CA PHE A 131 -11.96 11.79 -2.51
C PHE A 131 -13.37 12.17 -2.97
N PRO A 132 -14.28 12.44 -2.03
CA PRO A 132 -15.59 12.98 -2.38
C PRO A 132 -15.43 14.36 -3.02
N VAL A 133 -16.37 14.74 -3.86
CA VAL A 133 -16.43 16.10 -4.39
C VAL A 133 -16.55 17.11 -3.23
N LEU A 134 -15.87 18.24 -3.40
CA LEU A 134 -15.93 19.29 -2.39
C LEU A 134 -17.37 19.79 -2.24
N THR A 135 -17.75 20.16 -1.02
CA THR A 135 -18.99 20.90 -0.79
C THR A 135 -18.92 22.27 -1.47
N VAL A 136 -20.05 22.91 -1.69
CA VAL A 136 -20.10 24.28 -2.26
C VAL A 136 -19.20 25.25 -1.49
N GLU A 137 -19.20 25.15 -0.16
CA GLU A 137 -18.35 25.97 0.71
C GLU A 137 -16.87 25.59 0.57
N GLY A 138 -16.57 24.29 0.49
CA GLY A 138 -15.22 23.76 0.27
C GLY A 138 -14.66 24.23 -1.06
N GLN A 139 -15.46 24.16 -2.13
CA GLN A 139 -15.07 24.65 -3.46
C GLN A 139 -14.81 26.16 -3.44
N ALA A 140 -15.69 26.95 -2.81
CA ALA A 140 -15.50 28.39 -2.70
C ALA A 140 -14.23 28.78 -1.90
N LYS A 141 -13.80 27.95 -0.93
CA LYS A 141 -12.52 28.13 -0.23
C LYS A 141 -11.34 27.75 -1.11
N ALA A 142 -11.43 26.65 -1.83
CA ALA A 142 -10.38 26.20 -2.74
C ALA A 142 -10.14 27.21 -3.88
N ASP A 143 -11.20 27.81 -4.42
CA ASP A 143 -11.13 28.81 -5.48
C ASP A 143 -10.44 30.12 -5.01
N LYS A 144 -10.56 30.44 -3.72
CA LYS A 144 -9.92 31.60 -3.08
C LYS A 144 -8.51 31.32 -2.60
N ALA A 145 -8.10 30.07 -2.53
CA ALA A 145 -6.75 29.70 -2.10
C ALA A 145 -5.70 30.25 -3.07
N PRO A 146 -4.57 30.78 -2.57
CA PRO A 146 -3.49 31.24 -3.43
C PRO A 146 -3.02 30.09 -4.32
N LYS A 147 -3.13 30.25 -5.63
CA LYS A 147 -2.53 29.29 -6.58
C LYS A 147 -1.04 29.56 -6.60
N PHE A 148 -0.26 28.57 -6.17
CA PHE A 148 1.19 28.65 -6.33
C PHE A 148 1.52 28.65 -7.83
N SER A 149 2.13 29.71 -8.29
CA SER A 149 2.73 29.77 -9.62
C SER A 149 4.21 30.05 -9.47
N TRP A 150 5.02 29.32 -10.21
CA TRP A 150 6.44 29.64 -10.33
C TRP A 150 6.57 31.00 -11.00
N PRO A 151 7.45 31.90 -10.48
CA PRO A 151 7.74 33.15 -11.17
C PRO A 151 8.16 32.87 -12.61
N GLU A 152 7.61 33.59 -13.56
CA GLU A 152 8.13 33.59 -14.92
C GLU A 152 9.55 34.18 -14.89
N GLN A 153 10.52 33.42 -15.36
CA GLN A 153 11.91 33.86 -15.52
C GLN A 153 12.10 34.45 -16.90
#